data_de62a43c8cf9297a405fd3132665bb73
#
_entry.id   de62a43c8cf9297a405fd3132665bb73
#
_cell.length_a   1.000
_cell.length_b   1.000
_cell.length_c   1.000
_cell.angle_alpha   90.00
_cell.angle_beta   90.00
_cell.angle_gamma   90.00
#
_symmetry.space_group_name_H-M   'P 1'
#
loop_
_entity.id
_entity.type
_entity.pdbx_description
1 polymer ?
#
loop_
_entity_poly.entity_id
_entity_poly.type
_entity_poly.pdbx_seq_one_letter_code
_entity_poly.pdbx_strand_id
1 'polypeptide(L)'
;ASGSQKTRVVGVGTRDAASEATGFAFTIKIICYAAFIAVTVLISVAASAFSETNRRRRLAVCATPQSGIGLQQVLVCITFSAAVWALYMMVSIGLLAFCGADLNAIPLAGYAMAGLAAFAVILTAACFGYLLSAAGFSEIAVNGAANVVGLIIMFTSGMAFSPSIMPRSLIVIGKLLPGWWYCMSVDNALGVGTAQHPDAMAWAQGVGLVMLFGVAFICLGLAIRRIRMVDRG
;
A
#
# COMPACT_ATOMS: atom_id res chain seq x y z
N ALA A 1 52.86 -27.16 -3.63
CA ALA A 1 51.99 -26.59 -2.58
C ALA A 1 50.56 -26.62 -3.10
N SER A 2 49.84 -27.68 -2.72
CA SER A 2 48.41 -27.91 -3.06
C SER A 2 47.58 -27.13 -2.08
N GLY A 3 47.02 -26.01 -2.50
CA GLY A 3 46.04 -25.25 -1.71
C GLY A 3 44.72 -26.00 -1.66
N SER A 4 44.42 -26.64 -0.51
CA SER A 4 43.13 -27.24 -0.21
C SER A 4 42.07 -26.15 -0.09
N GLN A 5 41.29 -25.95 -1.13
CA GLN A 5 40.08 -25.13 -1.11
C GLN A 5 39.04 -25.86 -0.27
N LYS A 6 38.93 -25.49 1.02
CA LYS A 6 37.83 -25.96 1.89
C LYS A 6 36.52 -25.52 1.31
N THR A 7 35.84 -26.41 0.61
CA THR A 7 34.43 -26.24 0.25
C THR A 7 33.62 -26.19 1.54
N ARG A 8 33.15 -25.00 1.88
CA ARG A 8 32.25 -24.80 3.01
C ARG A 8 30.92 -25.39 2.61
N VAL A 9 30.63 -26.60 3.07
CA VAL A 9 29.28 -27.18 2.97
C VAL A 9 28.40 -26.30 3.86
N VAL A 10 27.63 -25.42 3.23
CA VAL A 10 26.59 -24.67 3.92
C VAL A 10 25.52 -25.69 4.28
N GLY A 11 25.44 -25.99 5.58
CA GLY A 11 24.43 -26.90 6.12
C GLY A 11 23.04 -26.37 5.78
N VAL A 12 22.21 -27.23 5.20
CA VAL A 12 20.78 -27.03 5.03
C VAL A 12 20.17 -27.08 6.44
N GLY A 13 20.10 -25.94 7.14
CA GLY A 13 19.58 -25.97 8.50
C GLY A 13 19.50 -24.66 9.29
N THR A 14 20.15 -23.59 8.88
CA THR A 14 19.94 -22.28 9.53
C THR A 14 19.67 -21.25 8.45
N ARG A 15 18.37 -20.93 8.28
CA ARG A 15 18.00 -19.72 7.54
C ARG A 15 18.56 -18.55 8.36
N ASP A 16 19.50 -17.82 7.78
CA ASP A 16 20.05 -16.63 8.42
C ASP A 16 18.92 -15.61 8.61
N ALA A 17 18.95 -14.82 9.70
CA ALA A 17 17.95 -13.79 10.00
C ALA A 17 17.72 -12.84 8.83
N ALA A 18 18.75 -12.57 8.00
CA ALA A 18 18.65 -11.80 6.78
C ALA A 18 17.78 -12.48 5.71
N SER A 19 17.78 -13.82 5.64
CA SER A 19 16.93 -14.59 4.73
C SER A 19 15.46 -14.51 5.14
N GLU A 20 15.18 -14.59 6.45
CA GLU A 20 13.82 -14.47 6.99
C GLU A 20 13.25 -13.05 6.78
N ALA A 21 14.05 -12.02 7.06
CA ALA A 21 13.67 -10.63 6.81
C ALA A 21 13.40 -10.35 5.32
N THR A 22 14.19 -10.93 4.43
CA THR A 22 13.99 -10.82 2.97
C THR A 22 12.69 -11.51 2.54
N GLY A 23 12.40 -12.70 3.07
CA GLY A 23 11.17 -13.43 2.82
C GLY A 23 9.93 -12.66 3.27
N PHE A 24 9.98 -12.06 4.46
CA PHE A 24 8.90 -11.21 4.97
C PHE A 24 8.72 -9.95 4.14
N ALA A 25 9.83 -9.25 3.78
CA ALA A 25 9.78 -8.08 2.93
C ALA A 25 9.13 -8.38 1.57
N PHE A 26 9.50 -9.48 0.95
CA PHE A 26 8.92 -9.91 -0.32
C PHE A 26 7.41 -10.19 -0.19
N THR A 27 7.03 -10.95 0.84
CA THR A 27 5.63 -11.32 1.09
C THR A 27 4.76 -10.09 1.33
N ILE A 28 5.18 -9.17 2.22
CA ILE A 28 4.38 -7.97 2.54
C ILE A 28 4.28 -7.02 1.34
N LYS A 29 5.32 -6.93 0.49
CA LYS A 29 5.28 -6.12 -0.73
C LYS A 29 4.28 -6.67 -1.74
N ILE A 30 4.32 -7.98 -2.05
CA ILE A 30 3.42 -8.59 -3.04
C ILE A 30 1.97 -8.58 -2.57
N ILE A 31 1.72 -8.93 -1.33
CA ILE A 31 0.36 -8.95 -0.77
C ILE A 31 -0.24 -7.54 -0.79
N CYS A 32 0.57 -6.51 -0.57
CA CYS A 32 0.13 -5.12 -0.61
C CYS A 32 -0.41 -4.69 -1.99
N TYR A 33 0.06 -5.28 -3.09
CA TYR A 33 -0.51 -5.07 -4.42
C TYR A 33 -1.98 -5.48 -4.50
N ALA A 34 -2.31 -6.68 -4.02
CA ALA A 34 -3.69 -7.15 -3.99
C ALA A 34 -4.56 -6.29 -3.07
N ALA A 35 -4.02 -5.87 -1.91
CA ALA A 35 -4.69 -4.95 -0.99
C ALA A 35 -4.97 -3.59 -1.64
N PHE A 36 -4.01 -3.05 -2.39
CA PHE A 36 -4.16 -1.78 -3.09
C PHE A 36 -5.36 -1.81 -4.05
N ILE A 37 -5.46 -2.85 -4.89
CA ILE A 37 -6.57 -3.00 -5.84
C ILE A 37 -7.90 -3.16 -5.09
N ALA A 38 -7.96 -4.08 -4.13
CA ALA A 38 -9.18 -4.37 -3.38
C ALA A 38 -9.72 -3.13 -2.67
N VAL A 39 -8.87 -2.39 -1.96
CA VAL A 39 -9.27 -1.16 -1.23
C VAL A 39 -9.68 -0.06 -2.20
N THR A 40 -8.94 0.14 -3.30
CA THR A 40 -9.30 1.13 -4.31
C THR A 40 -10.70 0.90 -4.87
N VAL A 41 -11.01 -0.33 -5.27
CA VAL A 41 -12.32 -0.68 -5.84
C VAL A 41 -13.41 -0.53 -4.79
N LEU A 42 -13.25 -1.12 -3.62
CA LEU A 42 -14.28 -1.10 -2.57
C LEU A 42 -14.59 0.30 -2.05
N ILE A 43 -13.57 1.14 -1.84
CA ILE A 43 -13.78 2.52 -1.42
C ILE A 43 -14.43 3.34 -2.54
N SER A 44 -14.07 3.11 -3.80
CA SER A 44 -14.71 3.80 -4.91
C SER A 44 -16.20 3.46 -5.02
N VAL A 45 -16.55 2.18 -4.92
CA VAL A 45 -17.96 1.71 -4.92
C VAL A 45 -18.72 2.28 -3.71
N ALA A 46 -18.14 2.22 -2.51
CA ALA A 46 -18.74 2.81 -1.32
C ALA A 46 -18.97 4.31 -1.49
N ALA A 47 -17.97 5.06 -1.96
CA ALA A 47 -18.07 6.50 -2.15
C ALA A 47 -19.11 6.89 -3.22
N SER A 48 -19.22 6.11 -4.31
CA SER A 48 -20.25 6.32 -5.34
C SER A 48 -21.66 6.06 -4.80
N ALA A 49 -21.84 5.01 -4.01
CA ALA A 49 -23.11 4.68 -3.38
C ALA A 49 -23.63 5.80 -2.45
N PHE A 50 -22.72 6.51 -1.76
CA PHE A 50 -23.08 7.68 -0.93
C PHE A 50 -23.37 8.94 -1.75
N SER A 51 -22.91 9.02 -2.99
CA SER A 51 -23.11 10.20 -3.86
C SER A 51 -24.39 10.12 -4.72
N GLU A 52 -25.12 9.00 -4.71
CA GLU A 52 -26.38 8.87 -5.43
C GLU A 52 -27.41 9.91 -5.01
N THR A 53 -28.02 10.56 -6.00
CA THR A 53 -28.96 11.69 -5.84
C THR A 53 -30.15 11.34 -4.94
N ASN A 54 -30.67 10.12 -5.01
CA ASN A 54 -31.79 9.65 -4.21
C ASN A 54 -31.43 9.52 -2.71
N ARG A 55 -30.22 9.07 -2.39
CA ARG A 55 -29.74 9.01 -1.00
C ARG A 55 -29.44 10.40 -0.45
N ARG A 56 -28.85 11.28 -1.26
CA ARG A 56 -28.62 12.68 -0.86
C ARG A 56 -29.93 13.40 -0.54
N ARG A 57 -30.97 13.21 -1.33
CA ARG A 57 -32.31 13.81 -1.05
C ARG A 57 -32.91 13.28 0.25
N ARG A 58 -32.78 11.98 0.52
CA ARG A 58 -33.26 11.39 1.79
C ARG A 58 -32.47 11.88 3.00
N LEU A 59 -31.14 12.00 2.87
CA LEU A 59 -30.27 12.51 3.94
C LEU A 59 -30.44 14.01 4.17
N ALA A 60 -30.80 14.78 3.14
CA ALA A 60 -31.09 16.21 3.28
C ALA A 60 -32.40 16.50 4.04
N VAL A 61 -33.32 15.55 4.08
CA VAL A 61 -34.58 15.63 4.85
C VAL A 61 -34.38 15.19 6.32
N CYS A 62 -33.33 14.43 6.60
CA CYS A 62 -32.96 14.06 7.97
C CYS A 62 -32.21 15.22 8.62
N ALA A 63 -32.56 15.54 9.89
CA ALA A 63 -31.96 16.62 10.68
C ALA A 63 -30.45 16.43 11.05
N THR A 64 -29.73 15.62 10.31
CA THR A 64 -28.33 15.34 10.56
C THR A 64 -27.46 16.41 9.89
N PRO A 65 -26.55 17.10 10.62
CA PRO A 65 -25.69 18.11 10.04
C PRO A 65 -24.77 17.48 8.95
N GLN A 66 -24.65 18.15 7.81
CA GLN A 66 -23.85 17.65 6.65
C GLN A 66 -22.38 17.36 7.00
N SER A 67 -21.82 18.05 8.00
CA SER A 67 -20.49 17.78 8.56
C SER A 67 -20.39 16.39 9.20
N GLY A 68 -21.45 15.92 9.85
CA GLY A 68 -21.48 14.58 10.46
C GLY A 68 -21.43 13.46 9.43
N ILE A 69 -22.06 13.62 8.28
CA ILE A 69 -22.07 12.64 7.20
C ILE A 69 -20.66 12.50 6.58
N GLY A 70 -19.96 13.62 6.39
CA GLY A 70 -18.58 13.59 5.88
C GLY A 70 -17.62 12.90 6.83
N LEU A 71 -17.74 13.17 8.14
CA LEU A 71 -16.92 12.51 9.16
C LEU A 71 -17.18 11.00 9.22
N GLN A 72 -18.44 10.57 9.17
CA GLN A 72 -18.81 9.16 9.12
C GLN A 72 -18.19 8.46 7.91
N GLN A 73 -18.22 9.08 6.74
CA GLN A 73 -17.62 8.52 5.53
C GLN A 73 -16.09 8.32 5.69
N VAL A 74 -15.39 9.31 6.25
CA VAL A 74 -13.95 9.20 6.54
C VAL A 74 -13.68 8.09 7.55
N LEU A 75 -14.45 8.01 8.64
CA LEU A 75 -14.30 6.95 9.64
C LEU A 75 -14.50 5.56 9.04
N VAL A 76 -15.52 5.37 8.21
CA VAL A 76 -15.76 4.10 7.50
C VAL A 76 -14.57 3.74 6.62
N CYS A 77 -14.03 4.70 5.85
CA CYS A 77 -12.85 4.45 5.01
C CYS A 77 -11.63 4.04 5.84
N ILE A 78 -11.35 4.73 6.94
CA ILE A 78 -10.22 4.42 7.83
C ILE A 78 -10.43 3.05 8.49
N THR A 79 -11.62 2.78 9.04
CA THR A 79 -11.92 1.49 9.70
C THR A 79 -11.80 0.33 8.72
N PHE A 80 -12.32 0.50 7.50
CA PHE A 80 -12.22 -0.51 6.46
C PHE A 80 -10.76 -0.74 6.04
N SER A 81 -10.00 0.33 5.83
CA SER A 81 -8.57 0.25 5.52
C SER A 81 -7.77 -0.44 6.64
N ALA A 82 -8.11 -0.16 7.91
CA ALA A 82 -7.49 -0.81 9.05
C ALA A 82 -7.83 -2.30 9.13
N ALA A 83 -9.08 -2.69 8.83
CA ALA A 83 -9.50 -4.09 8.79
C ALA A 83 -8.77 -4.86 7.68
N VAL A 84 -8.69 -4.28 6.48
CA VAL A 84 -7.93 -4.87 5.36
C VAL A 84 -6.44 -4.97 5.71
N TRP A 85 -5.85 -3.92 6.27
CA TRP A 85 -4.47 -3.94 6.73
C TRP A 85 -4.21 -5.05 7.75
N ALA A 86 -5.06 -5.19 8.78
CA ALA A 86 -4.92 -6.22 9.79
C ALA A 86 -5.01 -7.63 9.19
N LEU A 87 -5.97 -7.85 8.27
CA LEU A 87 -6.10 -9.11 7.55
C LEU A 87 -4.82 -9.45 6.76
N TYR A 88 -4.29 -8.48 6.01
CA TYR A 88 -3.09 -8.71 5.19
C TYR A 88 -1.82 -8.89 6.03
N MET A 89 -1.71 -8.20 7.17
CA MET A 89 -0.61 -8.44 8.13
C MET A 89 -0.72 -9.84 8.72
N MET A 90 -1.92 -10.29 9.10
CA MET A 90 -2.16 -11.64 9.59
C MET A 90 -1.79 -12.70 8.56
N VAL A 91 -2.20 -12.51 7.30
CA VAL A 91 -1.84 -13.41 6.20
C VAL A 91 -0.34 -13.43 5.94
N SER A 92 0.33 -12.27 5.96
CA SER A 92 1.78 -12.19 5.73
C SER A 92 2.58 -12.90 6.81
N ILE A 93 2.24 -12.70 8.08
CA ILE A 93 2.89 -13.38 9.22
C ILE A 93 2.51 -14.87 9.24
N GLY A 94 1.25 -15.21 8.94
CA GLY A 94 0.79 -16.59 8.87
C GLY A 94 1.49 -17.39 7.78
N LEU A 95 1.71 -16.81 6.60
CA LEU A 95 2.49 -17.44 5.53
C LEU A 95 3.93 -17.68 5.96
N LEU A 96 4.54 -16.73 6.63
CA LEU A 96 5.90 -16.87 7.15
C LEU A 96 6.00 -18.04 8.15
N ALA A 97 5.06 -18.09 9.10
CA ALA A 97 4.97 -19.18 10.08
C ALA A 97 4.71 -20.55 9.41
N PHE A 98 3.82 -20.58 8.40
CA PHE A 98 3.52 -21.81 7.65
C PHE A 98 4.73 -22.34 6.86
N CYS A 99 5.57 -21.42 6.34
CA CYS A 99 6.83 -21.77 5.67
C CYS A 99 7.94 -22.22 6.66
N GLY A 100 7.68 -22.26 7.96
CA GLY A 100 8.63 -22.66 8.99
C GLY A 100 9.73 -21.63 9.25
N ALA A 101 9.45 -20.35 9.00
CA ALA A 101 10.36 -19.26 9.30
C ALA A 101 10.42 -18.97 10.80
N ASP A 102 11.60 -18.58 11.29
CA ASP A 102 11.73 -18.16 12.67
C ASP A 102 11.24 -16.70 12.83
N LEU A 103 10.05 -16.55 13.38
CA LEU A 103 9.44 -15.24 13.63
C LEU A 103 10.24 -14.37 14.60
N ASN A 104 11.09 -14.96 15.47
CA ASN A 104 11.93 -14.23 16.39
C ASN A 104 13.22 -13.68 15.73
N ALA A 105 13.52 -14.11 14.50
CA ALA A 105 14.67 -13.63 13.75
C ALA A 105 14.56 -12.15 13.37
N ILE A 106 13.32 -11.63 13.27
CA ILE A 106 13.04 -10.23 12.94
C ILE A 106 12.62 -9.50 14.24
N PRO A 107 13.25 -8.37 14.57
CA PRO A 107 12.86 -7.58 15.74
C PRO A 107 11.44 -7.04 15.60
N LEU A 108 10.69 -6.95 16.69
CA LEU A 108 9.32 -6.44 16.72
C LEU A 108 9.20 -5.04 16.08
N ALA A 109 10.23 -4.21 16.26
CA ALA A 109 10.30 -2.89 15.62
C ALA A 109 10.27 -2.99 14.09
N GLY A 110 10.94 -3.98 13.50
CA GLY A 110 10.93 -4.23 12.06
C GLY A 110 9.53 -4.59 11.55
N TYR A 111 8.82 -5.49 12.25
CA TYR A 111 7.41 -5.81 11.94
C TYR A 111 6.51 -4.59 12.05
N ALA A 112 6.67 -3.79 13.11
CA ALA A 112 5.85 -2.59 13.33
C ALA A 112 6.10 -1.53 12.24
N MET A 113 7.35 -1.27 11.90
CA MET A 113 7.73 -0.29 10.86
C MET A 113 7.24 -0.74 9.49
N ALA A 114 7.45 -2.00 9.10
CA ALA A 114 6.94 -2.55 7.84
C ALA A 114 5.40 -2.53 7.78
N GLY A 115 4.75 -2.87 8.89
CA GLY A 115 3.30 -2.81 9.03
C GLY A 115 2.74 -1.39 8.89
N LEU A 116 3.37 -0.39 9.50
CA LEU A 116 2.96 1.01 9.35
C LEU A 116 3.15 1.52 7.91
N ALA A 117 4.22 1.10 7.23
CA ALA A 117 4.40 1.41 5.81
C ALA A 117 3.29 0.78 4.95
N ALA A 118 2.90 -0.46 5.23
CA ALA A 118 1.78 -1.13 4.57
C ALA A 118 0.44 -0.41 4.84
N PHE A 119 0.22 0.06 6.07
CA PHE A 119 -0.98 0.84 6.40
C PHE A 119 -1.04 2.16 5.62
N ALA A 120 0.08 2.87 5.49
CA ALA A 120 0.16 4.12 4.73
C ALA A 120 -0.22 3.93 3.26
N VAL A 121 0.27 2.87 2.60
CA VAL A 121 -0.08 2.62 1.20
C VAL A 121 -1.52 2.16 1.02
N ILE A 122 -2.09 1.42 1.97
CA ILE A 122 -3.51 1.04 1.97
C ILE A 122 -4.40 2.27 2.13
N LEU A 123 -4.05 3.21 3.01
CA LEU A 123 -4.74 4.50 3.10
C LEU A 123 -4.63 5.31 1.79
N THR A 124 -3.47 5.30 1.16
CA THR A 124 -3.26 5.95 -0.14
C THR A 124 -4.13 5.31 -1.23
N ALA A 125 -4.30 3.99 -1.22
CA ALA A 125 -5.22 3.27 -2.09
C ALA A 125 -6.68 3.69 -1.87
N ALA A 126 -7.10 3.88 -0.61
CA ALA A 126 -8.42 4.39 -0.28
C ALA A 126 -8.65 5.81 -0.82
N CYS A 127 -7.63 6.68 -0.70
CA CYS A 127 -7.67 8.04 -1.27
C CYS A 127 -7.76 8.02 -2.80
N PHE A 128 -7.07 7.09 -3.45
CA PHE A 128 -7.14 6.89 -4.90
C PHE A 128 -8.53 6.39 -5.32
N GLY A 129 -9.12 5.43 -4.59
CA GLY A 129 -10.50 4.98 -4.81
C GLY A 129 -11.52 6.11 -4.68
N TYR A 130 -11.36 6.99 -3.68
CA TYR A 130 -12.18 8.20 -3.53
C TYR A 130 -12.04 9.14 -4.73
N LEU A 131 -10.81 9.35 -5.24
CA LEU A 131 -10.55 10.17 -6.43
C LEU A 131 -11.29 9.63 -7.65
N LEU A 132 -11.21 8.32 -7.91
CA LEU A 132 -11.90 7.67 -9.05
C LEU A 132 -13.43 7.84 -8.95
N SER A 133 -14.00 7.67 -7.75
CA SER A 133 -15.42 7.92 -7.50
C SER A 133 -15.79 9.39 -7.74
N ALA A 134 -14.98 10.34 -7.25
CA ALA A 134 -15.21 11.78 -7.45
C ALA A 134 -15.15 12.16 -8.94
N ALA A 135 -14.26 11.52 -9.70
CA ALA A 135 -14.16 11.64 -11.14
C ALA A 135 -15.36 11.01 -11.90
N GLY A 136 -16.22 10.25 -11.21
CA GLY A 136 -17.44 9.64 -11.75
C GLY A 136 -17.18 8.48 -12.70
N PHE A 137 -16.12 7.72 -12.45
CA PHE A 137 -15.88 6.48 -13.15
C PHE A 137 -16.96 5.45 -12.80
N SER A 138 -17.38 4.64 -13.80
CA SER A 138 -18.22 3.47 -13.55
C SER A 138 -17.46 2.38 -12.80
N GLU A 139 -18.16 1.46 -12.15
CA GLU A 139 -17.52 0.36 -11.41
C GLU A 139 -16.55 -0.46 -12.27
N ILE A 140 -16.92 -0.72 -13.54
CA ILE A 140 -16.07 -1.43 -14.51
C ILE A 140 -14.80 -0.61 -14.79
N ALA A 141 -14.94 0.70 -15.01
CA ALA A 141 -13.81 1.58 -15.28
C ALA A 141 -12.88 1.73 -14.05
N VAL A 142 -13.45 1.77 -12.84
CA VAL A 142 -12.68 1.77 -11.57
C VAL A 142 -11.86 0.50 -11.44
N ASN A 143 -12.49 -0.66 -11.67
CA ASN A 143 -11.79 -1.94 -11.59
C ASN A 143 -10.64 -2.01 -12.63
N GLY A 144 -10.90 -1.60 -13.86
CA GLY A 144 -9.87 -1.49 -14.90
C GLY A 144 -8.72 -0.56 -14.49
N ALA A 145 -9.04 0.65 -14.04
CA ALA A 145 -8.05 1.64 -13.61
C ALA A 145 -7.22 1.15 -12.40
N ALA A 146 -7.87 0.56 -11.39
CA ALA A 146 -7.18 0.02 -10.21
C ALA A 146 -6.20 -1.10 -10.58
N ASN A 147 -6.59 -2.00 -11.50
CA ASN A 147 -5.72 -3.06 -11.98
C ASN A 147 -4.55 -2.53 -12.80
N VAL A 148 -4.79 -1.61 -13.74
CA VAL A 148 -3.72 -1.02 -14.58
C VAL A 148 -2.73 -0.25 -13.71
N VAL A 149 -3.21 0.63 -12.84
CA VAL A 149 -2.34 1.42 -11.94
C VAL A 149 -1.61 0.50 -10.96
N GLY A 150 -2.29 -0.50 -10.41
CA GLY A 150 -1.68 -1.49 -9.53
C GLY A 150 -0.56 -2.28 -10.22
N LEU A 151 -0.77 -2.73 -11.47
CA LEU A 151 0.26 -3.41 -12.26
C LEU A 151 1.46 -2.49 -12.53
N ILE A 152 1.22 -1.25 -12.91
CA ILE A 152 2.30 -0.26 -13.11
C ILE A 152 3.09 -0.12 -11.80
N ILE A 153 2.43 0.05 -10.67
CA ILE A 153 3.07 0.12 -9.35
C ILE A 153 3.87 -1.15 -9.10
N MET A 154 3.32 -2.33 -9.29
CA MET A 154 3.98 -3.60 -9.02
C MET A 154 5.28 -3.75 -9.82
N PHE A 155 5.27 -3.42 -11.11
CA PHE A 155 6.44 -3.58 -11.98
C PHE A 155 7.48 -2.47 -11.83
N THR A 156 7.10 -1.27 -11.41
CA THR A 156 8.02 -0.13 -11.32
C THR A 156 8.56 0.14 -9.93
N SER A 157 7.99 -0.48 -8.88
CA SER A 157 8.32 -0.17 -7.49
C SER A 157 9.34 -1.10 -6.84
N GLY A 158 9.78 -2.15 -7.55
CA GLY A 158 10.67 -3.16 -6.95
C GLY A 158 9.94 -4.25 -6.17
N MET A 159 8.60 -4.38 -6.34
CA MET A 159 7.83 -5.49 -5.77
C MET A 159 8.10 -6.80 -6.54
N ALA A 160 7.98 -6.76 -7.87
CA ALA A 160 8.16 -7.92 -8.74
C ALA A 160 9.62 -8.21 -9.07
N PHE A 161 10.42 -7.18 -9.23
CA PHE A 161 11.83 -7.27 -9.58
C PHE A 161 12.70 -6.43 -8.66
N SER A 162 13.88 -6.96 -8.31
CA SER A 162 14.86 -6.19 -7.53
C SER A 162 15.28 -4.92 -8.29
N PRO A 163 15.36 -3.75 -7.62
CA PRO A 163 15.82 -2.50 -8.24
C PRO A 163 17.19 -2.61 -8.91
N SER A 164 18.04 -3.56 -8.49
CA SER A 164 19.37 -3.77 -9.05
C SER A 164 19.38 -4.25 -10.51
N ILE A 165 18.29 -4.89 -10.96
CA ILE A 165 18.16 -5.40 -12.33
C ILE A 165 17.22 -4.55 -13.19
N MET A 166 16.62 -3.50 -12.61
CA MET A 166 15.66 -2.65 -13.30
C MET A 166 16.38 -1.61 -14.19
N PRO A 167 15.87 -1.37 -15.43
CA PRO A 167 16.32 -0.25 -16.25
C PRO A 167 16.09 1.10 -15.56
N ARG A 168 16.99 2.05 -15.78
CA ARG A 168 16.90 3.40 -15.19
C ARG A 168 15.57 4.10 -15.47
N SER A 169 14.99 3.92 -16.65
CA SER A 169 13.70 4.49 -17.04
C SER A 169 12.56 4.01 -16.14
N LEU A 170 12.52 2.71 -15.80
CA LEU A 170 11.50 2.16 -14.89
C LEU A 170 11.67 2.68 -13.47
N ILE A 171 12.91 2.85 -13.01
CA ILE A 171 13.19 3.42 -11.69
C ILE A 171 12.68 4.88 -11.59
N VAL A 172 12.88 5.68 -12.65
CA VAL A 172 12.39 7.07 -12.69
C VAL A 172 10.86 7.11 -12.63
N ILE A 173 10.19 6.27 -13.42
CA ILE A 173 8.71 6.15 -13.38
C ILE A 173 8.25 5.67 -11.99
N GLY A 174 8.92 4.67 -11.43
CA GLY A 174 8.59 4.14 -10.10
C GLY A 174 8.63 5.22 -9.02
N LYS A 175 9.63 6.10 -9.04
CA LYS A 175 9.78 7.21 -8.07
C LYS A 175 8.63 8.23 -8.12
N LEU A 176 7.88 8.29 -9.22
CA LEU A 176 6.68 9.12 -9.36
C LEU A 176 5.43 8.44 -8.81
N LEU A 177 5.54 7.22 -8.29
CA LEU A 177 4.43 6.43 -7.79
C LEU A 177 4.62 6.07 -6.30
N PRO A 178 3.54 5.95 -5.53
CA PRO A 178 3.64 5.67 -4.10
C PRO A 178 4.26 4.31 -3.79
N GLY A 179 4.14 3.33 -4.70
CA GLY A 179 4.66 1.98 -4.51
C GLY A 179 6.18 1.92 -4.36
N TRP A 180 6.93 2.75 -5.08
CA TRP A 180 8.38 2.82 -4.92
C TRP A 180 8.78 3.19 -3.48
N TRP A 181 8.18 4.25 -2.95
CA TRP A 181 8.48 4.75 -1.61
C TRP A 181 8.03 3.79 -0.53
N TYR A 182 6.95 3.06 -0.76
CA TYR A 182 6.51 1.96 0.09
C TYR A 182 7.57 0.84 0.13
N CYS A 183 8.03 0.36 -1.03
CA CYS A 183 9.04 -0.70 -1.09
C CYS A 183 10.34 -0.29 -0.42
N MET A 184 10.79 0.94 -0.66
CA MET A 184 11.97 1.51 0.01
C MET A 184 11.78 1.60 1.53
N SER A 185 10.58 1.97 2.00
CA SER A 185 10.27 1.99 3.44
C SER A 185 10.34 0.60 4.05
N VAL A 186 9.78 -0.42 3.39
CA VAL A 186 9.86 -1.81 3.87
C VAL A 186 11.32 -2.29 3.93
N ASP A 187 12.11 -1.98 2.90
CA ASP A 187 13.53 -2.34 2.86
C ASP A 187 14.32 -1.68 3.99
N ASN A 188 14.09 -0.39 4.23
CA ASN A 188 14.73 0.34 5.32
C ASN A 188 14.25 -0.10 6.72
N ALA A 189 12.99 -0.55 6.85
CA ALA A 189 12.48 -1.08 8.12
C ALA A 189 13.18 -2.38 8.53
N LEU A 190 13.52 -3.22 7.55
CA LEU A 190 14.04 -4.56 7.76
C LEU A 190 15.56 -4.67 7.49
N GLY A 191 16.19 -3.64 6.92
CA GLY A 191 17.60 -3.67 6.53
C GLY A 191 17.88 -4.65 5.40
N VAL A 192 16.99 -4.77 4.42
CA VAL A 192 17.08 -5.72 3.30
C VAL A 192 17.01 -5.02 1.94
N GLY A 193 17.23 -5.74 0.88
CA GLY A 193 17.11 -5.23 -0.48
C GLY A 193 18.15 -4.15 -0.80
N THR A 194 17.71 -2.90 -0.91
CA THR A 194 18.59 -1.76 -1.17
C THR A 194 19.21 -1.16 0.10
N ALA A 195 18.68 -1.50 1.27
CA ALA A 195 19.18 -1.06 2.57
C ALA A 195 20.18 -2.10 3.13
N GLN A 196 21.32 -1.64 3.61
CA GLN A 196 22.33 -2.52 4.25
C GLN A 196 22.04 -2.71 5.76
N HIS A 197 21.36 -1.73 6.36
CA HIS A 197 20.97 -1.72 7.77
C HIS A 197 19.59 -1.07 7.92
N PRO A 198 18.82 -1.40 8.96
CA PRO A 198 17.58 -0.70 9.28
C PRO A 198 17.83 0.79 9.50
N ASP A 199 17.11 1.65 8.77
CA ASP A 199 17.21 3.11 8.86
C ASP A 199 15.81 3.70 9.09
N ALA A 200 15.57 4.15 10.31
CA ALA A 200 14.29 4.74 10.69
C ALA A 200 14.02 6.09 10.01
N MET A 201 15.06 6.87 9.70
CA MET A 201 14.89 8.15 9.03
C MET A 201 14.49 7.97 7.57
N ALA A 202 15.20 7.10 6.84
CA ALA A 202 14.87 6.75 5.45
C ALA A 202 13.50 6.08 5.36
N TRP A 203 13.14 5.24 6.32
CA TRP A 203 11.80 4.67 6.46
C TRP A 203 10.74 5.76 6.61
N ALA A 204 10.92 6.71 7.53
CA ALA A 204 9.96 7.77 7.79
C ALA A 204 9.78 8.70 6.57
N GLN A 205 10.86 9.02 5.86
CA GLN A 205 10.79 9.78 4.61
C GLN A 205 9.96 9.07 3.55
N GLY A 206 10.16 7.76 3.36
CA GLY A 206 9.40 6.98 2.42
C GLY A 206 7.90 6.92 2.78
N VAL A 207 7.56 6.63 4.05
CA VAL A 207 6.18 6.65 4.54
C VAL A 207 5.55 8.03 4.37
N GLY A 208 6.28 9.10 4.69
CA GLY A 208 5.82 10.48 4.51
C GLY A 208 5.48 10.79 3.05
N LEU A 209 6.30 10.34 2.10
CA LEU A 209 6.03 10.49 0.67
C LEU A 209 4.80 9.69 0.23
N VAL A 210 4.64 8.46 0.70
CA VAL A 210 3.42 7.66 0.44
C VAL A 210 2.17 8.40 0.91
N MET A 211 2.18 8.95 2.12
CA MET A 211 1.06 9.72 2.68
C MET A 211 0.81 11.02 1.89
N LEU A 212 1.85 11.66 1.38
CA LEU A 212 1.73 12.86 0.52
C LEU A 212 0.96 12.55 -0.76
N PHE A 213 1.19 11.39 -1.39
CA PHE A 213 0.37 10.92 -2.52
C PHE A 213 -1.10 10.75 -2.12
N GLY A 214 -1.37 10.20 -0.94
CA GLY A 214 -2.74 10.07 -0.42
C GLY A 214 -3.43 11.44 -0.28
N VAL A 215 -2.74 12.41 0.31
CA VAL A 215 -3.25 13.79 0.43
C VAL A 215 -3.49 14.42 -0.94
N ALA A 216 -2.59 14.24 -1.91
CA ALA A 216 -2.76 14.73 -3.27
C ALA A 216 -4.00 14.13 -3.94
N PHE A 217 -4.26 12.83 -3.78
CA PHE A 217 -5.44 12.18 -4.34
C PHE A 217 -6.75 12.70 -3.70
N ILE A 218 -6.76 12.94 -2.39
CA ILE A 218 -7.94 13.55 -1.73
C ILE A 218 -8.17 14.97 -2.25
N CYS A 219 -7.13 15.80 -2.31
CA CYS A 219 -7.24 17.17 -2.79
C CYS A 219 -7.77 17.24 -4.23
N LEU A 220 -7.24 16.39 -5.12
CA LEU A 220 -7.73 16.27 -6.50
C LEU A 220 -9.19 15.80 -6.55
N GLY A 221 -9.54 14.79 -5.76
CA GLY A 221 -10.91 14.29 -5.69
C GLY A 221 -11.90 15.35 -5.20
N LEU A 222 -11.54 16.13 -4.19
CA LEU A 222 -12.35 17.23 -3.68
C LEU A 222 -12.50 18.35 -4.73
N ALA A 223 -11.43 18.70 -5.43
CA ALA A 223 -11.44 19.71 -6.50
C ALA A 223 -12.38 19.28 -7.64
N ILE A 224 -12.24 18.05 -8.14
CA ILE A 224 -13.11 17.51 -9.20
C ILE A 224 -14.57 17.51 -8.76
N ARG A 225 -14.85 17.07 -7.53
CA ARG A 225 -16.21 17.04 -7.00
C ARG A 225 -16.82 18.45 -6.93
N ARG A 226 -16.03 19.46 -6.55
CA ARG A 226 -16.48 20.86 -6.49
C ARG A 226 -16.84 21.40 -7.87
N ILE A 227 -15.98 21.16 -8.88
CA ILE A 227 -16.24 21.57 -10.27
C ILE A 227 -17.54 20.96 -10.77
N ARG A 228 -17.72 19.65 -10.61
CA ARG A 228 -18.94 18.95 -11.06
C ARG A 228 -20.23 19.37 -10.35
N MET A 229 -20.12 19.94 -9.16
CA MET A 229 -21.31 20.52 -8.47
C MET A 229 -21.70 21.86 -9.08
N VAL A 230 -20.73 22.66 -9.51
CA VAL A 230 -20.98 23.96 -10.17
C VAL A 230 -21.60 23.77 -11.56
N ASP A 231 -21.14 22.78 -12.35
CA ASP A 231 -21.65 22.51 -13.70
C ASP A 231 -23.07 21.92 -13.73
N ARG A 232 -23.61 21.49 -12.59
CA ARG A 232 -24.94 20.89 -12.49
C ARG A 232 -26.01 21.79 -11.84
N GLY A 233 -25.64 22.98 -11.44
CA GLY A 233 -26.52 24.02 -10.88
C GLY A 233 -26.80 25.10 -11.88
#